data_e9d9d252718f54cc93e19a18fd327d32
#
_entry.id   e9d9d252718f54cc93e19a18fd327d32
#
_cell.length_a   1.000
_cell.length_b   1.000
_cell.length_c   1.000
_cell.angle_alpha   90.00
_cell.angle_beta   90.00
_cell.angle_gamma   90.00
#
_symmetry.space_group_name_H-M   'P 1'
#
loop_
_entity.id
_entity.type
_entity.pdbx_description
1 polymer ?
#
loop_
_entity_poly.entity_id
_entity_poly.type
_entity_poly.pdbx_seq_one_letter_code
_entity_poly.pdbx_strand_id
1 'polypeptide(L)'
;MLNDRSSLLSLLETRRSGKPRELVGPGPTAAEMERILTIAARTPDHGTLTPWRFVTVGDDQRDALEALLLRALTEQEPDAAPAKHQKERDFAHYQGALVVLVSAPVPDHKIPVWEQELSCGAAGMNLLLAATALGYVPGWVTGWRAYSEIVRRAFCAPGERIAGFIFIGHAARELEERERPSLAAVWRKWHPAEA
;
A
#
# COMPACT_ATOMS: atom_id res chain seq x y z
N MET A 1 -15.76 -10.49 -14.68
CA MET A 1 -15.79 -10.35 -13.21
C MET A 1 -14.48 -9.72 -12.78
N LEU A 2 -14.50 -8.71 -11.91
CA LEU A 2 -13.25 -8.13 -11.38
C LEU A 2 -12.60 -9.09 -10.37
N ASN A 3 -11.28 -9.02 -10.25
CA ASN A 3 -10.48 -9.93 -9.43
C ASN A 3 -10.73 -11.42 -9.74
N ASP A 4 -10.84 -11.75 -11.01
CA ASP A 4 -11.00 -13.14 -11.46
C ASP A 4 -9.72 -13.94 -11.19
N ARG A 5 -9.84 -15.00 -10.42
CA ARG A 5 -8.75 -15.87 -9.97
C ARG A 5 -8.69 -17.21 -10.75
N SER A 6 -9.43 -17.35 -11.84
CA SER A 6 -9.47 -18.59 -12.62
C SER A 6 -8.12 -18.93 -13.24
N SER A 7 -7.31 -17.91 -13.54
CA SER A 7 -5.92 -18.05 -13.98
C SER A 7 -5.09 -16.85 -13.52
N LEU A 8 -3.76 -16.96 -13.59
CA LEU A 8 -2.88 -15.85 -13.35
C LEU A 8 -3.15 -14.68 -14.32
N LEU A 9 -3.38 -14.99 -15.60
CA LEU A 9 -3.62 -13.98 -16.62
C LEU A 9 -4.94 -13.25 -16.35
N SER A 10 -6.02 -13.99 -16.07
CA SER A 10 -7.32 -13.41 -15.72
C SER A 10 -7.21 -12.49 -14.52
N LEU A 11 -6.44 -12.87 -13.48
CA LEU A 11 -6.23 -12.04 -12.31
C LEU A 11 -5.51 -10.74 -12.67
N LEU A 12 -4.46 -10.79 -13.48
CA LEU A 12 -3.70 -9.61 -13.89
C LEU A 12 -4.55 -8.65 -14.75
N GLU A 13 -5.39 -9.19 -15.63
CA GLU A 13 -6.27 -8.42 -16.52
C GLU A 13 -7.44 -7.77 -15.77
N THR A 14 -7.92 -8.39 -14.69
CA THR A 14 -9.14 -7.99 -14.00
C THR A 14 -8.90 -7.41 -12.59
N ARG A 15 -7.65 -7.34 -12.16
CA ARG A 15 -7.31 -6.88 -10.82
C ARG A 15 -7.82 -5.47 -10.52
N ARG A 16 -8.54 -5.35 -9.43
CA ARG A 16 -9.13 -4.09 -8.97
C ARG A 16 -8.95 -3.93 -7.45
N SER A 17 -8.45 -2.78 -7.03
CA SER A 17 -8.38 -2.42 -5.60
C SER A 17 -9.74 -2.01 -5.07
N GLY A 18 -10.02 -2.35 -3.81
CA GLY A 18 -11.12 -1.76 -3.06
C GLY A 18 -10.76 -0.37 -2.50
N LYS A 19 -11.78 0.37 -2.10
CA LYS A 19 -11.60 1.56 -1.27
C LYS A 19 -11.54 1.11 0.19
N PRO A 20 -10.48 1.42 0.97
CA PRO A 20 -10.34 0.93 2.34
C PRO A 20 -11.58 1.13 3.22
N ARG A 21 -12.25 2.28 3.11
CA ARG A 21 -13.49 2.59 3.86
C ARG A 21 -14.69 1.71 3.49
N GLU A 22 -14.60 0.93 2.42
CA GLU A 22 -15.64 0.06 1.89
C GLU A 22 -15.24 -1.42 2.02
N LEU A 23 -14.15 -1.70 2.75
CA LEU A 23 -13.76 -3.05 3.07
C LEU A 23 -14.45 -3.52 4.35
N VAL A 24 -14.72 -4.82 4.41
CA VAL A 24 -15.24 -5.51 5.59
C VAL A 24 -14.33 -6.67 5.97
N GLY A 25 -14.38 -7.05 7.23
CA GLY A 25 -13.66 -8.21 7.74
C GLY A 25 -14.29 -9.55 7.32
N PRO A 26 -13.64 -10.67 7.68
CA PRO A 26 -12.34 -10.68 8.33
C PRO A 26 -11.20 -10.33 7.36
N GLY A 27 -10.06 -9.87 7.91
CA GLY A 27 -8.80 -9.81 7.19
C GLY A 27 -8.14 -11.20 7.07
N PRO A 28 -6.96 -11.29 6.43
CA PRO A 28 -6.16 -12.50 6.37
C PRO A 28 -5.84 -13.04 7.77
N THR A 29 -5.86 -14.34 7.93
CA THR A 29 -5.30 -15.02 9.11
C THR A 29 -3.80 -14.76 9.21
N ALA A 30 -3.19 -15.04 10.36
CA ALA A 30 -1.74 -14.86 10.55
C ALA A 30 -0.92 -15.64 9.50
N ALA A 31 -1.31 -16.89 9.20
CA ALA A 31 -0.64 -17.72 8.20
C ALA A 31 -0.80 -17.17 6.76
N GLU A 32 -1.98 -16.66 6.42
CA GLU A 32 -2.21 -16.02 5.13
C GLU A 32 -1.47 -14.70 5.01
N MET A 33 -1.41 -13.90 6.06
CA MET A 33 -0.62 -12.68 6.10
C MET A 33 0.87 -12.98 5.89
N GLU A 34 1.42 -13.95 6.60
CA GLU A 34 2.80 -14.40 6.39
C GLU A 34 3.05 -14.83 4.95
N ARG A 35 2.12 -15.57 4.36
CA ARG A 35 2.19 -15.99 2.95
C ARG A 35 2.14 -14.79 2.00
N ILE A 36 1.26 -13.82 2.24
CA ILE A 36 1.15 -12.58 1.46
C ILE A 36 2.47 -11.81 1.50
N LEU A 37 3.03 -11.61 2.68
CA LEU A 37 4.27 -10.85 2.86
C LEU A 37 5.48 -11.60 2.26
N THR A 38 5.53 -12.93 2.38
CA THR A 38 6.56 -13.77 1.75
C THR A 38 6.52 -13.63 0.22
N ILE A 39 5.34 -13.65 -0.38
CA ILE A 39 5.18 -13.43 -1.82
C ILE A 39 5.55 -11.99 -2.20
N ALA A 40 5.13 -11.01 -1.39
CA ALA A 40 5.47 -9.60 -1.62
C ALA A 40 6.98 -9.36 -1.66
N ALA A 41 7.74 -10.05 -0.79
CA ALA A 41 9.19 -9.97 -0.75
C ALA A 41 9.89 -10.62 -1.97
N ARG A 42 9.17 -11.37 -2.83
CA ARG A 42 9.73 -11.92 -4.09
C ARG A 42 9.72 -10.88 -5.22
N THR A 43 10.32 -9.76 -4.95
CA THR A 43 10.42 -8.61 -5.84
C THR A 43 11.86 -8.49 -6.36
N PRO A 44 12.07 -8.09 -7.62
CA PRO A 44 13.39 -7.75 -8.11
C PRO A 44 14.06 -6.70 -7.21
N ASP A 45 15.28 -7.00 -6.76
CA ASP A 45 16.03 -6.20 -5.82
C ASP A 45 17.49 -6.15 -6.26
N HIS A 46 17.88 -5.07 -6.90
CA HIS A 46 19.26 -4.90 -7.36
C HIS A 46 20.20 -4.83 -6.16
N GLY A 47 21.12 -5.78 -6.08
CA GLY A 47 22.11 -5.88 -5.01
C GLY A 47 21.57 -6.43 -3.68
N THR A 48 20.36 -6.98 -3.66
CA THR A 48 19.77 -7.60 -2.46
C THR A 48 19.76 -6.67 -1.24
N LEU A 49 19.37 -5.40 -1.46
CA LEU A 49 19.37 -4.34 -0.45
C LEU A 49 18.14 -4.38 0.45
N THR A 50 17.07 -5.05 0.01
CA THR A 50 15.78 -5.13 0.70
C THR A 50 15.25 -3.73 1.09
N PRO A 51 15.07 -2.81 0.11
CA PRO A 51 14.77 -1.40 0.38
C PRO A 51 13.29 -1.18 0.76
N TRP A 52 12.67 -2.13 1.44
CA TRP A 52 11.30 -2.05 1.94
C TRP A 52 11.15 -2.75 3.27
N ARG A 53 10.13 -2.36 4.01
CA ARG A 53 9.64 -3.07 5.19
C ARG A 53 8.12 -3.13 5.14
N PHE A 54 7.56 -4.19 5.70
CA PHE A 54 6.13 -4.35 5.93
C PHE A 54 5.88 -4.27 7.43
N VAL A 55 5.10 -3.30 7.87
CA VAL A 55 4.74 -3.13 9.27
C VAL A 55 3.25 -3.39 9.41
N THR A 56 2.88 -4.48 10.06
CA THR A 56 1.47 -4.78 10.33
C THR A 56 0.98 -4.01 11.55
N VAL A 57 -0.26 -3.54 11.50
CA VAL A 57 -0.94 -2.92 12.64
C VAL A 57 -2.09 -3.84 13.05
N GLY A 58 -1.96 -4.46 14.21
CA GLY A 58 -2.96 -5.36 14.78
C GLY A 58 -4.23 -4.64 15.21
N ASP A 59 -5.30 -5.39 15.42
CA ASP A 59 -6.57 -4.82 15.88
C ASP A 59 -6.46 -4.21 17.28
N ASP A 60 -5.63 -4.80 18.14
CA ASP A 60 -5.28 -4.29 19.47
C ASP A 60 -4.46 -2.99 19.46
N GLN A 61 -3.94 -2.60 18.30
CA GLN A 61 -3.13 -1.39 18.10
C GLN A 61 -3.91 -0.25 17.42
N ARG A 62 -5.18 -0.46 17.05
CA ARG A 62 -5.97 0.53 16.30
C ARG A 62 -6.24 1.79 17.10
N ASP A 63 -6.48 1.68 18.41
CA ASP A 63 -6.66 2.85 19.29
C ASP A 63 -5.37 3.68 19.38
N ALA A 64 -4.22 3.03 19.44
CA ALA A 64 -2.93 3.73 19.43
C ALA A 64 -2.67 4.42 18.08
N LEU A 65 -3.08 3.80 16.96
CA LEU A 65 -3.01 4.43 15.64
C LEU A 65 -3.94 5.65 15.57
N GLU A 66 -5.18 5.56 16.09
CA GLU A 66 -6.09 6.70 16.17
C GLU A 66 -5.47 7.86 16.94
N ALA A 67 -4.96 7.60 18.14
CA ALA A 67 -4.32 8.61 18.97
C ALA A 67 -3.13 9.28 18.26
N LEU A 68 -2.32 8.50 17.53
CA LEU A 68 -1.21 9.01 16.74
C LEU A 68 -1.70 9.95 15.61
N LEU A 69 -2.73 9.54 14.87
CA LEU A 69 -3.26 10.32 13.74
C LEU A 69 -3.93 11.60 14.20
N LEU A 70 -4.70 11.55 15.31
CA LEU A 70 -5.35 12.72 15.89
C LEU A 70 -4.31 13.72 16.40
N ARG A 71 -3.27 13.26 17.11
CA ARG A 71 -2.15 14.12 17.53
C ARG A 71 -1.47 14.78 16.34
N ALA A 72 -1.14 14.00 15.32
CA ALA A 72 -0.48 14.50 14.11
C ALA A 72 -1.36 15.54 13.37
N LEU A 73 -2.67 15.32 13.29
CA LEU A 73 -3.60 16.28 12.70
C LEU A 73 -3.64 17.58 13.50
N THR A 74 -3.79 17.49 14.82
CA THR A 74 -3.87 18.66 15.69
C THR A 74 -2.59 19.51 15.64
N GLU A 75 -1.40 18.88 15.58
CA GLU A 75 -0.13 19.60 15.47
C GLU A 75 0.06 20.27 14.11
N GLN A 76 -0.40 19.64 13.03
CA GLN A 76 -0.27 20.17 11.67
C GLN A 76 -1.38 21.18 11.30
N GLU A 77 -2.56 21.02 11.85
CA GLU A 77 -3.74 21.82 11.55
C GLU A 77 -4.56 21.99 12.84
N PRO A 78 -4.16 22.91 13.76
CA PRO A 78 -4.83 23.12 15.06
C PRO A 78 -6.32 23.42 14.93
N ASP A 79 -6.71 24.12 13.88
CA ASP A 79 -8.11 24.50 13.57
C ASP A 79 -8.84 23.50 12.67
N ALA A 80 -8.34 22.25 12.59
CA ALA A 80 -8.97 21.22 11.75
C ALA A 80 -10.43 21.01 12.15
N ALA A 81 -11.32 21.03 11.15
CA ALA A 81 -12.75 20.83 11.38
C ALA A 81 -13.04 19.45 11.99
N PRO A 82 -14.09 19.32 12.84
CA PRO A 82 -14.45 18.05 13.47
C PRO A 82 -14.59 16.88 12.50
N ALA A 83 -15.06 17.15 11.28
CA ALA A 83 -15.17 16.14 10.21
C ALA A 83 -13.81 15.56 9.77
N LYS A 84 -12.71 16.33 9.87
CA LYS A 84 -11.36 15.82 9.61
C LYS A 84 -10.92 14.86 10.72
N HIS A 85 -11.13 15.23 11.96
CA HIS A 85 -10.84 14.36 13.11
C HIS A 85 -11.63 13.05 13.00
N GLN A 86 -12.90 13.11 12.60
CA GLN A 86 -13.69 11.89 12.40
C GLN A 86 -13.11 11.00 11.29
N LYS A 87 -12.66 11.57 10.19
CA LYS A 87 -11.99 10.80 9.11
C LYS A 87 -10.71 10.10 9.60
N GLU A 88 -10.00 10.66 10.55
CA GLU A 88 -8.81 10.01 11.12
C GLU A 88 -9.18 8.86 12.04
N ARG A 89 -10.23 9.01 12.86
CA ARG A 89 -10.81 7.91 13.64
C ARG A 89 -11.25 6.77 12.73
N ASP A 90 -12.07 7.10 11.74
CA ASP A 90 -12.57 6.11 10.78
C ASP A 90 -11.41 5.38 10.09
N PHE A 91 -10.38 6.11 9.66
CA PHE A 91 -9.22 5.52 8.98
C PHE A 91 -8.47 4.53 9.89
N ALA A 92 -8.26 4.86 11.15
CA ALA A 92 -7.59 3.98 12.10
C ALA A 92 -8.37 2.66 12.30
N HIS A 93 -9.70 2.72 12.20
CA HIS A 93 -10.61 1.61 12.46
C HIS A 93 -11.24 1.00 11.21
N TYR A 94 -10.74 1.31 9.99
CA TYR A 94 -11.17 0.57 8.80
C TYR A 94 -10.97 -0.93 9.00
N GLN A 95 -11.98 -1.69 8.61
CA GLN A 95 -11.99 -3.13 8.80
C GLN A 95 -10.93 -3.83 7.92
N GLY A 96 -10.61 -5.06 8.31
CA GLY A 96 -9.56 -5.85 7.68
C GLY A 96 -8.18 -5.59 8.26
N ALA A 97 -7.20 -6.25 7.72
CA ALA A 97 -5.81 -6.10 8.14
C ALA A 97 -5.20 -4.81 7.56
N LEU A 98 -4.27 -4.21 8.29
CA LEU A 98 -3.48 -3.06 7.84
C LEU A 98 -2.01 -3.39 7.79
N VAL A 99 -1.40 -3.13 6.65
CA VAL A 99 0.05 -3.17 6.44
C VAL A 99 0.52 -1.78 6.02
N VAL A 100 1.47 -1.22 6.75
CA VAL A 100 2.21 -0.02 6.35
C VAL A 100 3.41 -0.47 5.53
N LEU A 101 3.44 -0.09 4.26
CA LEU A 101 4.61 -0.29 3.40
C LEU A 101 5.57 0.88 3.62
N VAL A 102 6.79 0.56 4.02
CA VAL A 102 7.86 1.53 4.24
C VAL A 102 8.90 1.39 3.14
N SER A 103 9.24 2.49 2.49
CA SER A 103 10.41 2.62 1.63
C SER A 103 11.63 2.88 2.51
N ALA A 104 12.60 1.95 2.46
CA ALA A 104 13.77 1.91 3.32
C ALA A 104 15.06 1.85 2.48
N PRO A 105 15.34 2.87 1.65
CA PRO A 105 16.52 2.86 0.80
C PRO A 105 17.80 2.92 1.65
N VAL A 106 18.83 2.25 1.17
CA VAL A 106 20.20 2.36 1.71
C VAL A 106 20.84 3.59 1.07
N PRO A 107 21.08 4.68 1.82
CA PRO A 107 21.70 5.88 1.28
C PRO A 107 23.17 5.61 0.93
N ASP A 108 23.74 6.45 0.08
CA ASP A 108 25.16 6.45 -0.30
C ASP A 108 25.67 5.11 -0.87
N HIS A 109 24.78 4.27 -1.36
CA HIS A 109 25.10 3.01 -2.02
C HIS A 109 25.32 3.23 -3.52
N LYS A 110 26.17 2.38 -4.17
CA LYS A 110 26.40 2.42 -5.63
C LYS A 110 25.13 2.24 -6.47
N ILE A 111 24.11 1.59 -5.90
CA ILE A 111 22.80 1.42 -6.53
C ILE A 111 21.97 2.66 -6.17
N PRO A 112 21.48 3.42 -7.16
CA PRO A 112 20.75 4.66 -6.92
C PRO A 112 19.48 4.44 -6.07
N VAL A 113 19.15 5.42 -5.22
CA VAL A 113 17.91 5.42 -4.42
C VAL A 113 16.67 5.24 -5.30
N TRP A 114 16.67 5.82 -6.50
CA TRP A 114 15.58 5.66 -7.47
C TRP A 114 15.24 4.19 -7.79
N GLU A 115 16.27 3.35 -8.05
CA GLU A 115 16.05 1.93 -8.32
C GLU A 115 15.48 1.20 -7.10
N GLN A 116 15.95 1.58 -5.91
CA GLN A 116 15.49 1.03 -4.64
C GLN A 116 14.03 1.39 -4.36
N GLU A 117 13.62 2.63 -4.65
CA GLU A 117 12.22 3.07 -4.52
C GLU A 117 11.30 2.34 -5.50
N LEU A 118 11.74 2.09 -6.74
CA LEU A 118 10.99 1.28 -7.70
C LEU A 118 10.80 -0.15 -7.19
N SER A 119 11.83 -0.73 -6.58
CA SER A 119 11.75 -2.06 -5.97
C SER A 119 10.73 -2.10 -4.82
N CYS A 120 10.71 -1.07 -3.96
CA CYS A 120 9.68 -0.93 -2.92
C CYS A 120 8.25 -0.86 -3.53
N GLY A 121 8.07 -0.08 -4.58
CA GLY A 121 6.78 -0.01 -5.30
C GLY A 121 6.36 -1.37 -5.87
N ALA A 122 7.31 -2.13 -6.42
CA ALA A 122 7.06 -3.49 -6.93
C ALA A 122 6.69 -4.46 -5.80
N ALA A 123 7.33 -4.36 -4.61
CA ALA A 123 6.96 -5.16 -3.44
C ALA A 123 5.53 -4.87 -2.98
N GLY A 124 5.12 -3.59 -2.98
CA GLY A 124 3.74 -3.19 -2.73
C GLY A 124 2.76 -3.79 -3.74
N MET A 125 3.10 -3.78 -5.03
CA MET A 125 2.25 -4.40 -6.05
C MET A 125 2.14 -5.91 -5.87
N ASN A 126 3.24 -6.60 -5.58
CA ASN A 126 3.23 -8.03 -5.28
C ASN A 126 2.35 -8.36 -4.06
N LEU A 127 2.36 -7.50 -3.03
CA LEU A 127 1.46 -7.64 -1.87
C LEU A 127 0.00 -7.57 -2.30
N LEU A 128 -0.37 -6.60 -3.14
CA LEU A 128 -1.74 -6.50 -3.67
C LEU A 128 -2.13 -7.74 -4.46
N LEU A 129 -1.25 -8.24 -5.32
CA LEU A 129 -1.50 -9.43 -6.13
C LEU A 129 -1.66 -10.67 -5.26
N ALA A 130 -0.79 -10.86 -4.26
CA ALA A 130 -0.85 -11.99 -3.35
C ALA A 130 -2.16 -12.00 -2.55
N ALA A 131 -2.56 -10.84 -2.00
CA ALA A 131 -3.82 -10.71 -1.30
C ALA A 131 -5.02 -11.01 -2.21
N THR A 132 -5.01 -10.50 -3.45
CA THR A 132 -6.09 -10.77 -4.42
C THR A 132 -6.13 -12.26 -4.81
N ALA A 133 -4.98 -12.89 -5.03
CA ALA A 133 -4.90 -14.32 -5.35
C ALA A 133 -5.45 -15.21 -4.24
N LEU A 134 -5.33 -14.79 -2.97
CA LEU A 134 -5.92 -15.47 -1.81
C LEU A 134 -7.41 -15.15 -1.61
N GLY A 135 -8.00 -14.27 -2.41
CA GLY A 135 -9.45 -13.98 -2.36
C GLY A 135 -9.82 -12.73 -1.59
N TYR A 136 -8.84 -11.95 -1.17
CA TYR A 136 -9.05 -10.67 -0.52
C TYR A 136 -9.13 -9.52 -1.53
N VAL A 137 -9.61 -8.40 -1.05
CA VAL A 137 -9.62 -7.14 -1.80
C VAL A 137 -8.68 -6.16 -1.09
N PRO A 138 -7.48 -5.92 -1.65
CA PRO A 138 -6.58 -4.94 -1.08
C PRO A 138 -6.88 -3.52 -1.58
N GLY A 139 -6.57 -2.52 -0.73
CA GLY A 139 -6.59 -1.11 -1.10
C GLY A 139 -5.33 -0.39 -0.63
N TRP A 140 -4.58 0.22 -1.53
CA TRP A 140 -3.38 1.01 -1.24
C TRP A 140 -3.73 2.49 -1.26
N VAL A 141 -3.49 3.18 -0.15
CA VAL A 141 -3.72 4.62 0.00
C VAL A 141 -2.53 5.30 0.67
N THR A 142 -2.41 6.60 0.45
CA THR A 142 -1.40 7.46 1.07
C THR A 142 -2.07 8.62 1.82
N GLY A 143 -2.33 9.72 1.15
CA GLY A 143 -2.84 10.95 1.75
C GLY A 143 -1.81 11.63 2.65
N TRP A 144 -2.24 12.68 3.35
CA TRP A 144 -1.37 13.50 4.22
C TRP A 144 -0.63 12.67 5.28
N ARG A 145 -1.22 11.57 5.75
CA ARG A 145 -0.68 10.66 6.77
C ARG A 145 0.69 10.09 6.38
N ALA A 146 0.85 9.73 5.10
CA ALA A 146 2.11 9.20 4.60
C ALA A 146 3.23 10.25 4.54
N TYR A 147 2.87 11.53 4.58
CA TYR A 147 3.80 12.67 4.51
C TYR A 147 3.95 13.39 5.84
N SER A 148 3.16 13.05 6.86
CA SER A 148 3.28 13.60 8.20
C SER A 148 4.54 13.11 8.88
N GLU A 149 5.39 14.03 9.34
CA GLU A 149 6.62 13.69 10.04
C GLU A 149 6.35 12.92 11.35
N ILE A 150 5.26 13.26 12.05
CA ILE A 150 4.85 12.59 13.29
C ILE A 150 4.47 11.14 13.02
N VAL A 151 3.66 10.91 11.97
CA VAL A 151 3.25 9.56 11.57
C VAL A 151 4.45 8.79 11.02
N ARG A 152 5.29 9.43 10.21
CA ARG A 152 6.52 8.82 9.68
C ARG A 152 7.41 8.28 10.82
N ARG A 153 7.66 9.07 11.86
CA ARG A 153 8.52 8.66 13.00
C ARG A 153 8.00 7.46 13.77
N ALA A 154 6.70 7.19 13.70
CA ALA A 154 6.11 6.03 14.37
C ALA A 154 6.38 4.70 13.62
N PHE A 155 6.62 4.75 12.29
CA PHE A 155 6.77 3.58 11.44
C PHE A 155 8.14 3.45 10.78
N CYS A 156 8.90 4.53 10.70
CA CYS A 156 10.08 4.67 9.87
C CYS A 156 11.31 5.07 10.69
N ALA A 157 12.45 4.48 10.37
CA ALA A 157 13.76 4.98 10.80
C ALA A 157 14.14 6.28 10.06
N PRO A 158 15.18 7.00 10.49
CA PRO A 158 15.72 8.13 9.74
C PRO A 158 16.05 7.74 8.28
N GLY A 159 15.64 8.58 7.33
CA GLY A 159 15.84 8.33 5.90
C GLY A 159 14.76 7.46 5.24
N GLU A 160 13.92 6.77 6.01
CA GLU A 160 12.81 5.98 5.49
C GLU A 160 11.53 6.82 5.31
N ARG A 161 10.62 6.34 4.46
CA ARG A 161 9.33 6.98 4.16
C ARG A 161 8.20 5.97 4.12
N ILE A 162 7.02 6.38 4.51
CA ILE A 162 5.81 5.59 4.29
C ILE A 162 5.48 5.62 2.79
N ALA A 163 5.58 4.47 2.13
CA ALA A 163 5.16 4.30 0.74
C ALA A 163 3.64 4.13 0.62
N GLY A 164 2.97 3.70 1.67
CA GLY A 164 1.52 3.67 1.75
C GLY A 164 0.97 2.80 2.86
N PHE A 165 -0.33 2.92 3.04
CA PHE A 165 -1.15 2.11 3.93
C PHE A 165 -1.96 1.14 3.07
N ILE A 166 -1.81 -0.16 3.30
CA ILE A 166 -2.48 -1.21 2.53
C ILE A 166 -3.46 -1.92 3.45
N PHE A 167 -4.74 -1.71 3.18
CA PHE A 167 -5.82 -2.42 3.87
C PHE A 167 -6.19 -3.67 3.07
N ILE A 168 -6.47 -4.77 3.77
CA ILE A 168 -6.78 -6.07 3.16
C ILE A 168 -8.00 -6.65 3.85
N GLY A 169 -9.08 -6.82 3.11
CA GLY A 169 -10.36 -7.34 3.60
C GLY A 169 -11.20 -7.88 2.45
N HIS A 170 -12.51 -7.84 2.61
CA HIS A 170 -13.46 -8.19 1.56
C HIS A 170 -14.22 -6.94 1.11
N ALA A 171 -14.70 -6.92 -0.13
CA ALA A 171 -15.53 -5.82 -0.61
C ALA A 171 -16.94 -5.90 0.00
N ALA A 172 -17.41 -4.81 0.63
CA ALA A 172 -18.78 -4.73 1.14
C ALA A 172 -19.83 -4.65 0.02
N ARG A 173 -19.40 -4.29 -1.19
CA ARG A 173 -20.24 -4.17 -2.39
C ARG A 173 -19.43 -4.52 -3.64
N GLU A 174 -20.09 -4.71 -4.74
CA GLU A 174 -19.45 -4.97 -6.03
C GLU A 174 -18.40 -3.89 -6.37
N LEU A 175 -17.25 -4.32 -6.86
CA LEU A 175 -16.19 -3.43 -7.27
C LEU A 175 -16.55 -2.78 -8.61
N GLU A 176 -16.31 -1.48 -8.70
CA GLU A 176 -16.47 -0.73 -9.93
C GLU A 176 -15.15 -0.70 -10.71
N GLU A 177 -15.19 -0.90 -12.02
CA GLU A 177 -14.01 -0.75 -12.88
C GLU A 177 -13.54 0.72 -12.89
N ARG A 178 -12.30 0.89 -13.20
CA ARG A 178 -11.65 2.19 -13.36
C ARG A 178 -11.11 2.33 -14.77
N GLU A 179 -11.29 3.49 -15.36
CA GLU A 179 -10.66 3.84 -16.63
C GLU A 179 -9.16 3.51 -16.61
N ARG A 180 -8.69 2.89 -17.68
CA ARG A 180 -7.30 2.53 -17.90
C ARG A 180 -6.75 3.34 -19.06
N PRO A 181 -5.46 3.69 -19.04
CA PRO A 181 -4.85 4.35 -20.19
C PRO A 181 -4.92 3.42 -21.41
N SER A 182 -5.11 4.00 -22.58
CA SER A 182 -4.97 3.25 -23.84
C SER A 182 -3.51 2.80 -24.01
N LEU A 183 -3.31 1.67 -24.69
CA LEU A 183 -1.95 1.21 -24.97
C LEU A 183 -1.14 2.26 -25.73
N ALA A 184 -1.75 2.98 -26.65
CA ALA A 184 -1.09 4.05 -27.42
C ALA A 184 -0.59 5.22 -26.55
N ALA A 185 -1.22 5.45 -25.41
CA ALA A 185 -0.78 6.52 -24.49
C ALA A 185 0.48 6.15 -23.69
N VAL A 186 0.78 4.86 -23.53
CA VAL A 186 1.83 4.37 -22.63
C VAL A 186 2.89 3.53 -23.34
N TRP A 187 2.71 3.23 -24.62
CA TRP A 187 3.63 2.41 -25.40
C TRP A 187 3.99 3.06 -26.73
N ARG A 188 5.27 2.99 -27.08
CA ARG A 188 5.79 3.36 -28.40
C ARG A 188 6.95 2.46 -28.78
N LYS A 189 7.14 2.23 -30.08
CA LYS A 189 8.40 1.67 -30.59
C LYS A 189 9.50 2.71 -30.47
N TRP A 190 10.68 2.29 -30.06
CA TRP A 190 11.86 3.11 -30.15
C TRP A 190 12.29 3.23 -31.61
N HIS A 191 12.59 4.44 -32.04
CA HIS A 191 13.22 4.73 -33.32
C HIS A 191 14.55 5.46 -33.02
N PRO A 192 15.67 5.01 -33.63
CA PRO A 192 16.93 5.78 -33.54
C PRO A 192 16.72 7.18 -34.12
N ALA A 193 17.40 8.17 -33.56
CA ALA A 193 17.43 9.50 -34.18
C ALA A 193 18.08 9.36 -35.57
N GLU A 194 17.52 10.04 -36.56
CA GLU A 194 18.19 10.20 -37.85
C GLU A 194 19.52 10.92 -37.61
N ALA A 195 20.61 10.37 -38.16
CA ALA A 195 21.98 10.91 -38.02
C ALA A 195 22.14 12.17 -38.85
#